data_2901f0e91a3aeb3b6233fbd60d5020ff
#
_entry.id   2901f0e91a3aeb3b6233fbd60d5020ff
#
_cell.length_a   1.000
_cell.length_b   1.000
_cell.length_c   1.000
_cell.angle_alpha   90.00
_cell.angle_beta   90.00
_cell.angle_gamma   90.00
#
_symmetry.space_group_name_H-M   'P 1'
#
loop_
_entity.id
_entity.type
_entity.pdbx_description
1 polymer ?
#
loop_
_entity_poly.entity_id
_entity_poly.type
_entity_poly.pdbx_seq_one_letter_code
_entity_poly.pdbx_strand_id
1 'polypeptide(L)'
;LIVRKKVNDTYTLVAGERRWRAAQSADLKILPSLLLPLDLDKDEISLIENIQREDLKISEEAQAYQRLIEKNNYTHESLSQIVGKSRSHITNLLRILNLDEFFFGLLNKNVITMGHARVLVGKTPNDFDEKTLTLISSGKISVRDLEKNKRKASVQEPNLIQEENNLSNTIGF
;
A
#
# COMPACT_ATOMS: atom_id res chain seq x y z
N LEU A 1 8.02 21.40 -1.54
CA LEU A 1 9.25 21.39 -0.76
C LEU A 1 9.10 20.49 0.46
N ILE A 2 10.21 20.08 1.08
CA ILE A 2 10.24 19.48 2.41
C ILE A 2 10.95 20.42 3.32
N VAL A 3 10.30 20.82 4.42
CA VAL A 3 10.83 21.81 5.36
C VAL A 3 10.70 21.32 6.81
N ARG A 4 11.58 21.81 7.68
CA ARG A 4 11.54 21.60 9.12
C ARG A 4 11.40 22.93 9.83
N LYS A 5 10.47 23.03 10.80
CA LYS A 5 10.31 24.24 11.61
C LYS A 5 11.50 24.41 12.56
N LYS A 6 12.00 25.62 12.71
CA LYS A 6 12.96 26.03 13.74
C LYS A 6 12.24 26.68 14.93
N VAL A 7 12.98 26.86 16.02
CA VAL A 7 12.46 27.46 17.26
C VAL A 7 11.91 28.89 17.05
N ASN A 8 12.43 29.62 16.04
CA ASN A 8 12.09 31.03 15.79
C ASN A 8 11.02 31.21 14.71
N ASP A 9 10.07 30.29 14.56
CA ASP A 9 9.04 30.30 13.49
C ASP A 9 9.59 30.43 12.05
N THR A 10 10.86 30.15 11.87
CA THR A 10 11.48 30.01 10.54
C THR A 10 11.53 28.54 10.15
N TYR A 11 11.80 28.28 8.85
CA TYR A 11 11.86 26.93 8.33
C TYR A 11 13.24 26.67 7.71
N THR A 12 13.76 25.46 7.91
CA THR A 12 14.94 24.98 7.20
C THR A 12 14.47 24.15 6.02
N LEU A 13 14.96 24.43 4.83
CA LEU A 13 14.77 23.58 3.66
C LEU A 13 15.55 22.28 3.88
N VAL A 14 14.84 21.16 3.80
CA VAL A 14 15.41 19.82 3.96
C VAL A 14 15.61 19.19 2.58
N ALA A 15 14.60 19.32 1.69
CA ALA A 15 14.66 18.82 0.33
C ALA A 15 13.88 19.71 -0.65
N GLY A 16 14.24 19.63 -1.94
CA GLY A 16 13.60 20.40 -3.01
C GLY A 16 14.32 21.71 -3.36
N GLU A 17 15.65 21.82 -3.14
CA GLU A 17 16.43 23.03 -3.40
C GLU A 17 16.27 23.57 -4.84
N ARG A 18 16.28 22.70 -5.85
CA ARG A 18 16.07 23.11 -7.26
C ARG A 18 14.70 23.76 -7.47
N ARG A 19 13.64 23.20 -6.86
CA ARG A 19 12.27 23.75 -6.90
C ARG A 19 12.19 25.09 -6.16
N TRP A 20 12.85 25.20 -5.02
CA TRP A 20 12.95 26.46 -4.26
C TRP A 20 13.64 27.55 -5.06
N ARG A 21 14.80 27.25 -5.69
CA ARG A 21 15.52 28.20 -6.56
C ARG A 21 14.69 28.63 -7.77
N ALA A 22 14.02 27.66 -8.43
CA ALA A 22 13.13 27.97 -9.56
C ALA A 22 11.97 28.89 -9.15
N ALA A 23 11.39 28.66 -7.98
CA ALA A 23 10.32 29.50 -7.45
C ALA A 23 10.79 30.91 -7.12
N GLN A 24 12.01 31.06 -6.57
CA GLN A 24 12.63 32.38 -6.36
C GLN A 24 12.82 33.11 -7.68
N SER A 25 13.31 32.42 -8.73
CA SER A 25 13.49 33.01 -10.05
C SER A 25 12.16 33.39 -10.72
N ALA A 26 11.07 32.73 -10.36
CA ALA A 26 9.71 33.01 -10.84
C ALA A 26 8.94 34.01 -9.93
N ASP A 27 9.60 34.61 -8.91
CA ASP A 27 9.01 35.49 -7.89
C ASP A 27 7.76 34.93 -7.20
N LEU A 28 7.69 33.62 -7.00
CA LEU A 28 6.60 32.98 -6.27
C LEU A 28 6.74 33.25 -4.77
N LYS A 29 5.68 33.83 -4.18
CA LYS A 29 5.67 34.19 -2.75
C LYS A 29 5.27 33.03 -1.84
N ILE A 30 4.58 32.04 -2.34
CA ILE A 30 4.04 30.90 -1.58
C ILE A 30 4.39 29.60 -2.30
N LEU A 31 4.87 28.63 -1.54
CA LEU A 31 5.21 27.29 -2.05
C LEU A 31 4.58 26.21 -1.18
N PRO A 32 3.90 25.22 -1.79
CA PRO A 32 3.46 24.06 -1.07
C PRO A 32 4.64 23.34 -0.43
N SER A 33 4.56 23.07 0.88
CA SER A 33 5.65 22.47 1.62
C SER A 33 5.12 21.45 2.62
N LEU A 34 5.81 20.31 2.69
CA LEU A 34 5.58 19.30 3.72
C LEU A 34 6.41 19.67 4.95
N LEU A 35 5.75 19.75 6.11
CA LEU A 35 6.40 20.05 7.37
C LEU A 35 6.80 18.74 8.05
N LEU A 36 8.11 18.54 8.25
CA LEU A 36 8.61 17.38 8.97
C LEU A 36 8.64 17.62 10.50
N PRO A 37 8.42 16.56 11.30
CA PRO A 37 8.71 16.55 12.74
C PRO A 37 10.16 16.93 13.03
N LEU A 38 10.41 17.47 14.23
CA LEU A 38 11.74 17.95 14.64
C LEU A 38 12.76 16.84 14.88
N ASP A 39 12.29 15.65 15.19
CA ASP A 39 13.04 14.49 15.67
C ASP A 39 13.47 13.48 14.58
N LEU A 40 13.12 13.75 13.32
CA LEU A 40 13.54 12.89 12.20
C LEU A 40 15.06 12.95 11.97
N ASP A 41 15.67 11.78 11.81
CA ASP A 41 17.09 11.68 11.46
C ASP A 41 17.35 11.93 9.96
N LYS A 42 18.64 12.02 9.56
CA LYS A 42 19.02 12.30 8.16
C LYS A 42 18.62 11.17 7.22
N ASP A 43 18.65 9.93 7.68
CA ASP A 43 18.35 8.74 6.86
C ASP A 43 16.84 8.68 6.58
N GLU A 44 16.03 9.03 7.57
CA GLU A 44 14.58 9.12 7.41
C GLU A 44 14.19 10.21 6.40
N ILE A 45 14.82 11.36 6.51
CA ILE A 45 14.60 12.47 5.59
C ILE A 45 14.93 12.06 4.16
N SER A 46 16.08 11.38 3.96
CA SER A 46 16.49 10.87 2.65
C SER A 46 15.51 9.84 2.11
N LEU A 47 15.00 8.95 2.97
CA LEU A 47 14.02 7.95 2.58
C LEU A 47 12.68 8.59 2.19
N ILE A 48 12.21 9.58 2.94
CA ILE A 48 10.98 10.34 2.63
C ILE A 48 11.15 11.11 1.31
N GLU A 49 12.31 11.74 1.07
CA GLU A 49 12.60 12.41 -0.19
C GLU A 49 12.53 11.43 -1.38
N ASN A 50 13.14 10.25 -1.23
CA ASN A 50 13.11 9.22 -2.26
C ASN A 50 11.69 8.72 -2.54
N ILE A 51 10.85 8.57 -1.51
CA ILE A 51 9.43 8.17 -1.66
C ILE A 51 8.62 9.20 -2.45
N GLN A 52 9.00 10.48 -2.40
CA GLN A 52 8.29 11.55 -3.12
C GLN A 52 8.68 11.67 -4.60
N ARG A 53 9.54 10.78 -5.10
CA ARG A 53 9.85 10.72 -6.55
C ARG A 53 8.66 10.18 -7.32
N GLU A 54 8.36 10.80 -8.46
CA GLU A 54 7.21 10.43 -9.31
C GLU A 54 7.40 9.09 -10.05
N ASP A 55 8.64 8.59 -10.12
CA ASP A 55 9.02 7.39 -10.86
C ASP A 55 9.11 6.12 -9.99
N LEU A 56 8.71 6.19 -8.70
CA LEU A 56 8.80 5.06 -7.79
C LEU A 56 7.76 3.99 -8.12
N LYS A 57 8.20 2.73 -8.19
CA LYS A 57 7.26 1.62 -8.34
C LYS A 57 6.44 1.43 -7.06
N ILE A 58 5.21 0.98 -7.21
CA ILE A 58 4.29 0.73 -6.09
C ILE A 58 4.91 -0.21 -5.03
N SER A 59 5.65 -1.23 -5.48
CA SER A 59 6.38 -2.16 -4.61
C SER A 59 7.50 -1.50 -3.82
N GLU A 60 8.24 -0.58 -4.44
CA GLU A 60 9.32 0.15 -3.79
C GLU A 60 8.79 1.13 -2.76
N GLU A 61 7.69 1.81 -3.07
CA GLU A 61 6.98 2.71 -2.15
C GLU A 61 6.47 1.93 -0.93
N ALA A 62 5.84 0.75 -1.14
CA ALA A 62 5.36 -0.11 -0.06
C ALA A 62 6.49 -0.56 0.87
N GLN A 63 7.63 -1.01 0.32
CA GLN A 63 8.79 -1.42 1.09
C GLN A 63 9.41 -0.25 1.86
N ALA A 64 9.45 0.94 1.27
CA ALA A 64 9.97 2.13 1.93
C ALA A 64 9.09 2.53 3.14
N TYR A 65 7.77 2.47 3.00
CA TYR A 65 6.85 2.69 4.13
C TYR A 65 6.99 1.64 5.23
N GLN A 66 7.14 0.38 4.86
CA GLN A 66 7.38 -0.68 5.85
C GLN A 66 8.67 -0.42 6.64
N ARG A 67 9.76 -0.08 5.97
CA ARG A 67 11.05 0.25 6.64
C ARG A 67 10.91 1.43 7.60
N LEU A 68 10.17 2.48 7.21
CA LEU A 68 9.93 3.62 8.09
C LEU A 68 9.15 3.23 9.35
N ILE A 69 8.12 2.39 9.21
CA ILE A 69 7.32 1.89 10.33
C ILE A 69 8.17 1.03 11.27
N GLU A 70 8.93 0.07 10.73
CA GLU A 70 9.75 -0.86 11.52
C GLU A 70 10.90 -0.15 12.27
N LYS A 71 11.57 0.80 11.59
CA LYS A 71 12.70 1.53 12.17
C LYS A 71 12.26 2.47 13.30
N ASN A 72 11.09 3.12 13.15
CA ASN A 72 10.71 4.25 14.00
C ASN A 72 9.42 4.01 14.81
N ASN A 73 8.86 2.78 14.75
CA ASN A 73 7.60 2.43 15.39
C ASN A 73 6.43 3.37 15.03
N TYR A 74 6.43 3.88 13.80
CA TYR A 74 5.34 4.74 13.35
C TYR A 74 4.02 3.97 13.25
N THR A 75 2.94 4.64 13.63
CA THR A 75 1.60 4.20 13.27
C THR A 75 1.30 4.57 11.81
N HIS A 76 0.34 3.90 11.18
CA HIS A 76 -0.11 4.29 9.83
C HIS A 76 -0.62 5.75 9.79
N GLU A 77 -1.16 6.24 10.90
CA GLU A 77 -1.64 7.62 11.03
C GLU A 77 -0.46 8.60 11.05
N SER A 78 0.53 8.38 11.91
CA SER A 78 1.70 9.26 12.00
C SER A 78 2.49 9.27 10.69
N LEU A 79 2.69 8.10 10.07
CA LEU A 79 3.36 8.01 8.76
C LEU A 79 2.57 8.77 7.68
N SER A 80 1.23 8.69 7.68
CA SER A 80 0.39 9.39 6.70
C SER A 80 0.59 10.90 6.74
N GLN A 81 0.73 11.46 7.95
CA GLN A 81 1.03 12.89 8.14
C GLN A 81 2.44 13.25 7.64
N ILE A 82 3.43 12.40 7.92
CA ILE A 82 4.82 12.62 7.51
C ILE A 82 4.99 12.61 5.99
N VAL A 83 4.35 11.64 5.30
CA VAL A 83 4.50 11.50 3.84
C VAL A 83 3.45 12.28 3.04
N GLY A 84 2.45 12.89 3.69
CA GLY A 84 1.40 13.68 3.04
C GLY A 84 0.40 12.82 2.24
N LYS A 85 0.17 11.57 2.66
CA LYS A 85 -0.79 10.65 2.05
C LYS A 85 -1.90 10.32 3.05
N SER A 86 -3.04 9.79 2.59
CA SER A 86 -4.07 9.33 3.52
C SER A 86 -3.66 8.04 4.25
N ARG A 87 -4.12 7.86 5.49
CA ARG A 87 -3.94 6.61 6.24
C ARG A 87 -4.41 5.39 5.45
N SER A 88 -5.54 5.51 4.74
CA SER A 88 -6.07 4.44 3.90
C SER A 88 -5.13 4.08 2.75
N HIS A 89 -4.44 5.07 2.16
CA HIS A 89 -3.41 4.84 1.14
C HIS A 89 -2.27 4.02 1.72
N ILE A 90 -1.69 4.43 2.86
CA ILE A 90 -0.62 3.70 3.54
C ILE A 90 -1.03 2.25 3.84
N THR A 91 -2.20 2.06 4.47
CA THR A 91 -2.70 0.73 4.82
C THR A 91 -2.86 -0.16 3.58
N ASN A 92 -3.43 0.36 2.50
CA ASN A 92 -3.62 -0.40 1.26
C ASN A 92 -2.29 -0.74 0.58
N LEU A 93 -1.33 0.19 0.62
CA LEU A 93 -0.03 -0.01 0.02
C LEU A 93 0.77 -1.10 0.78
N LEU A 94 0.79 -1.05 2.11
CA LEU A 94 1.45 -2.07 2.93
C LEU A 94 0.84 -3.46 2.75
N ARG A 95 -0.47 -3.55 2.54
CA ARG A 95 -1.13 -4.84 2.27
C ARG A 95 -0.64 -5.51 1.00
N ILE A 96 -0.12 -4.76 0.02
CA ILE A 96 0.42 -5.33 -1.23
C ILE A 96 1.65 -6.19 -0.96
N LEU A 97 2.41 -5.93 0.09
CA LEU A 97 3.57 -6.75 0.46
C LEU A 97 3.18 -8.20 0.83
N ASN A 98 1.90 -8.44 1.11
CA ASN A 98 1.34 -9.77 1.35
C ASN A 98 0.70 -10.40 0.10
N LEU A 99 0.98 -9.87 -1.10
CA LEU A 99 0.60 -10.52 -2.35
C LEU A 99 1.47 -11.75 -2.59
N ASP A 100 0.86 -12.77 -3.18
CA ASP A 100 1.61 -13.88 -3.77
C ASP A 100 2.60 -13.36 -4.83
N GLU A 101 3.77 -14.00 -4.92
CA GLU A 101 4.87 -13.58 -5.80
C GLU A 101 4.43 -13.41 -7.26
N PHE A 102 3.57 -14.30 -7.73
CA PHE A 102 3.01 -14.25 -9.09
C PHE A 102 2.24 -12.94 -9.33
N PHE A 103 1.31 -12.58 -8.44
CA PHE A 103 0.52 -11.35 -8.55
C PHE A 103 1.36 -10.10 -8.31
N PHE A 104 2.33 -10.19 -7.43
CA PHE A 104 3.29 -9.11 -7.18
C PHE A 104 4.12 -8.82 -8.45
N GLY A 105 4.53 -9.86 -9.18
CA GLY A 105 5.19 -9.74 -10.47
C GLY A 105 4.32 -9.05 -11.53
N LEU A 106 3.02 -9.39 -11.60
CA LEU A 106 2.07 -8.74 -12.50
C LEU A 106 1.86 -7.25 -12.17
N LEU A 107 1.81 -6.92 -10.88
CA LEU A 107 1.70 -5.54 -10.41
C LEU A 107 2.92 -4.72 -10.81
N ASN A 108 4.13 -5.24 -10.63
CA ASN A 108 5.39 -4.58 -11.00
C ASN A 108 5.54 -4.37 -12.51
N LYS A 109 4.93 -5.24 -13.31
CA LYS A 109 4.86 -5.12 -14.78
C LYS A 109 3.71 -4.23 -15.25
N ASN A 110 2.93 -3.63 -14.36
CA ASN A 110 1.72 -2.85 -14.65
C ASN A 110 0.64 -3.62 -15.43
N VAL A 111 0.64 -4.95 -15.38
CA VAL A 111 -0.41 -5.79 -15.98
C VAL A 111 -1.69 -5.68 -15.16
N ILE A 112 -1.56 -5.63 -13.84
CA ILE A 112 -2.68 -5.39 -12.92
C ILE A 112 -2.47 -4.07 -12.18
N THR A 113 -3.58 -3.48 -11.73
CA THR A 113 -3.58 -2.21 -10.98
C THR A 113 -3.63 -2.45 -9.48
N MET A 114 -3.40 -1.38 -8.70
CA MET A 114 -3.59 -1.36 -7.24
C MET A 114 -4.98 -1.85 -6.81
N GLY A 115 -6.00 -1.57 -7.61
CA GLY A 115 -7.38 -2.06 -7.37
C GLY A 115 -7.46 -3.59 -7.41
N HIS A 116 -6.84 -4.22 -8.41
CA HIS A 116 -6.74 -5.67 -8.52
C HIS A 116 -5.92 -6.26 -7.38
N ALA A 117 -4.76 -5.67 -7.09
CA ALA A 117 -3.87 -6.11 -6.02
C ALA A 117 -4.59 -6.21 -4.67
N ARG A 118 -5.43 -5.21 -4.30
CA ARG A 118 -6.22 -5.23 -3.05
C ARG A 118 -7.17 -6.42 -2.93
N VAL A 119 -7.73 -6.89 -4.05
CA VAL A 119 -8.63 -8.04 -4.08
C VAL A 119 -7.85 -9.35 -3.98
N LEU A 120 -6.63 -9.37 -4.53
CA LEU A 120 -5.76 -10.55 -4.62
C LEU A 120 -4.91 -10.78 -3.36
N VAL A 121 -4.81 -9.82 -2.43
CA VAL A 121 -4.09 -10.01 -1.17
C VAL A 121 -4.62 -11.24 -0.43
N GLY A 122 -3.71 -12.16 -0.06
CA GLY A 122 -4.01 -13.42 0.62
C GLY A 122 -4.59 -14.49 -0.31
N LYS A 123 -4.47 -14.32 -1.63
CA LYS A 123 -4.82 -15.30 -2.65
C LYS A 123 -3.57 -15.77 -3.37
N THR A 124 -3.61 -17.02 -3.83
CA THR A 124 -2.61 -17.65 -4.67
C THR A 124 -3.17 -17.92 -6.07
N PRO A 125 -2.37 -18.20 -7.09
CA PRO A 125 -2.86 -18.61 -8.40
C PRO A 125 -3.81 -19.82 -8.35
N ASN A 126 -3.62 -20.73 -7.39
CA ASN A 126 -4.43 -21.93 -7.24
C ASN A 126 -5.87 -21.66 -6.74
N ASP A 127 -6.14 -20.48 -6.23
CA ASP A 127 -7.49 -20.06 -5.81
C ASP A 127 -8.39 -19.69 -7.00
N PHE A 128 -7.88 -19.75 -8.23
CA PHE A 128 -8.58 -19.34 -9.44
C PHE A 128 -8.60 -20.46 -10.48
N ASP A 129 -9.69 -20.55 -11.24
CA ASP A 129 -9.74 -21.39 -12.41
C ASP A 129 -8.81 -20.87 -13.52
N GLU A 130 -8.40 -21.74 -14.44
CA GLU A 130 -7.45 -21.44 -15.51
C GLU A 130 -7.90 -20.24 -16.37
N LYS A 131 -9.20 -20.16 -16.65
CA LYS A 131 -9.79 -19.05 -17.43
C LYS A 131 -9.66 -17.72 -16.71
N THR A 132 -10.00 -17.68 -15.43
CA THR A 132 -9.88 -16.46 -14.61
C THR A 132 -8.42 -16.07 -14.44
N LEU A 133 -7.53 -17.04 -14.20
CA LEU A 133 -6.09 -16.77 -14.07
C LEU A 133 -5.50 -16.20 -15.38
N THR A 134 -5.93 -16.70 -16.54
CA THR A 134 -5.54 -16.16 -17.85
C THR A 134 -6.02 -14.72 -18.03
N LEU A 135 -7.23 -14.38 -17.60
CA LEU A 135 -7.76 -13.02 -17.65
C LEU A 135 -6.98 -12.07 -16.72
N ILE A 136 -6.61 -12.54 -15.51
CA ILE A 136 -5.76 -11.78 -14.58
C ILE A 136 -4.39 -11.53 -15.22
N SER A 137 -3.74 -12.57 -15.73
CA SER A 137 -2.39 -12.52 -16.31
C SER A 137 -2.31 -11.65 -17.56
N SER A 138 -3.40 -11.52 -18.29
CA SER A 138 -3.50 -10.65 -19.47
C SER A 138 -4.00 -9.24 -19.16
N GLY A 139 -4.32 -8.94 -17.90
CA GLY A 139 -4.87 -7.64 -17.48
C GLY A 139 -6.27 -7.33 -18.04
N LYS A 140 -6.99 -8.33 -18.52
CA LYS A 140 -8.32 -8.18 -19.16
C LYS A 140 -9.49 -8.35 -18.19
N ILE A 141 -9.26 -8.68 -16.92
CA ILE A 141 -10.29 -8.78 -15.90
C ILE A 141 -10.56 -7.40 -15.28
N SER A 142 -11.82 -7.09 -14.97
CA SER A 142 -12.12 -5.90 -14.18
C SER A 142 -12.01 -6.18 -12.67
N VAL A 143 -11.72 -5.14 -11.87
CA VAL A 143 -11.71 -5.25 -10.40
C VAL A 143 -13.05 -5.77 -9.88
N ARG A 144 -14.17 -5.30 -10.46
CA ARG A 144 -15.54 -5.73 -10.07
C ARG A 144 -15.80 -7.21 -10.33
N ASP A 145 -15.30 -7.74 -11.46
CA ASP A 145 -15.48 -9.16 -11.79
C ASP A 145 -14.61 -10.04 -10.89
N LEU A 146 -13.43 -9.57 -10.55
CA LEU A 146 -12.55 -10.23 -9.60
C LEU A 146 -13.18 -10.27 -8.18
N GLU A 147 -13.82 -9.19 -7.74
CA GLU A 147 -14.57 -9.14 -6.47
C GLU A 147 -15.79 -10.10 -6.45
N LYS A 148 -16.51 -10.24 -7.58
CA LYS A 148 -17.63 -11.18 -7.70
C LYS A 148 -17.15 -12.63 -7.59
N ASN A 149 -16.02 -12.97 -8.19
CA ASN A 149 -15.43 -14.30 -8.10
C ASN A 149 -14.99 -14.61 -6.66
N LYS A 150 -14.48 -13.64 -5.92
CA LYS A 150 -14.16 -13.76 -4.49
C LYS A 150 -15.39 -14.15 -3.66
N ARG A 151 -16.57 -13.56 -3.92
CA ARG A 151 -17.82 -13.86 -3.21
C ARG A 151 -18.35 -15.26 -3.51
N LYS A 152 -18.16 -15.77 -4.74
CA LYS A 152 -18.57 -17.13 -5.10
C LYS A 152 -17.71 -18.20 -4.43
N ALA A 153 -16.41 -18.00 -4.32
CA ALA A 153 -15.51 -18.93 -3.64
C ALA A 153 -15.79 -19.02 -2.13
N SER A 154 -16.17 -17.93 -1.47
CA SER A 154 -16.51 -17.93 -0.03
C SER A 154 -17.88 -18.53 0.30
N VAL A 155 -18.74 -18.77 -0.69
CA VAL A 155 -20.08 -19.38 -0.50
C VAL A 155 -20.04 -20.91 -0.74
N GLN A 156 -18.94 -21.43 -1.27
CA GLN A 156 -18.76 -22.87 -1.58
C GLN A 156 -17.99 -23.68 -0.52
N GLU A 157 -17.70 -23.11 0.66
CA GLU A 157 -17.31 -23.95 1.80
C GLU A 157 -18.59 -24.57 2.38
N PRO A 158 -18.85 -25.87 2.19
CA PRO A 158 -19.99 -26.53 2.82
C PRO A 158 -19.71 -26.61 4.33
N ASN A 159 -20.73 -26.32 5.11
CA ASN A 159 -20.80 -26.58 6.55
C ASN A 159 -20.58 -28.08 6.86
N LEU A 160 -19.32 -28.54 6.84
CA LEU A 160 -18.96 -29.93 7.22
C LEU A 160 -18.92 -30.14 8.73
N ILE A 161 -19.32 -29.15 9.54
CA ILE A 161 -19.29 -29.26 11.03
C ILE A 161 -20.65 -29.65 11.62
N GLN A 162 -21.71 -29.77 10.84
CA GLN A 162 -23.03 -30.14 11.40
C GLN A 162 -23.43 -31.61 11.27
N GLU A 163 -22.70 -32.44 10.56
CA GLU A 163 -23.08 -33.89 10.44
C GLU A 163 -22.47 -34.80 11.53
N GLU A 164 -21.39 -34.38 12.19
CA GLU A 164 -20.80 -35.20 13.27
C GLU A 164 -21.58 -35.16 14.60
N ASN A 165 -22.41 -34.15 14.82
CA ASN A 165 -23.21 -34.06 16.06
C ASN A 165 -24.57 -34.82 16.01
N ASN A 166 -25.00 -35.29 14.84
CA ASN A 166 -26.25 -36.04 14.72
C ASN A 166 -26.09 -37.57 14.81
N LEU A 167 -24.86 -38.09 14.74
CA LEU A 167 -24.59 -39.51 14.89
C LEU A 167 -24.38 -39.97 16.34
N SER A 168 -24.12 -39.05 17.26
CA SER A 168 -23.90 -39.40 18.68
C SER A 168 -25.18 -39.51 19.51
N ASN A 169 -26.34 -39.11 18.97
CA ASN A 169 -27.62 -39.14 19.70
C ASN A 169 -28.55 -40.31 19.31
N THR A 170 -28.08 -41.28 18.51
CA THR A 170 -28.95 -42.40 18.06
C THR A 170 -28.55 -43.77 18.60
N ILE A 171 -27.54 -43.85 19.47
CA ILE A 171 -27.22 -45.10 20.17
C ILE A 171 -27.41 -44.86 21.69
N GLY A 172 -28.66 -44.95 22.10
CA GLY A 172 -29.01 -45.13 23.49
C GLY A 172 -28.95 -46.62 23.86
N PHE A 173 -28.16 -46.96 24.84
CA PHE A 173 -28.38 -48.00 25.82
C PHE A 173 -27.80 -47.54 27.16
#